data_cebc5b346d79d5eeaf55b1395ceaf4b7
#
_entry.id   cebc5b346d79d5eeaf55b1395ceaf4b7
#
_cell.length_a   1.000
_cell.length_b   1.000
_cell.length_c   1.000
_cell.angle_alpha   90.00
_cell.angle_beta   90.00
_cell.angle_gamma   90.00
#
_symmetry.space_group_name_H-M   'P 1'
#
loop_
_entity.id
_entity.type
_entity.pdbx_description
1 polymer ?
#
loop_
_entity_poly.entity_id
_entity_poly.type
_entity_poly.pdbx_seq_one_letter_code
_entity_poly.pdbx_strand_id
1 'polypeptide(L)'
;MKLIPRAPCLSVSLGLAVAAVISLSGCVSPPKEELHITALDANSLGLSQHQSPRAAEGWWKVFGDSQLNKLIDDSLANSPSLGEALIRVRGAQAQAIAAGAKLRPGVSLDGEETYQRLSENYIYPPKEAGLGIAGGDMAWLGQVGLNLSWDLDFWGYQDNLLKQARNKVVAAELDSATARLALSGAMAQSYVELYRAYAMTDIAKQNELQRETLLKLTKSRVNAGLDTQLEVKLAEAALPQARTARLQAEIQRDLAIHNLAALSGRGADAYDNIGRPQITPDASLPLPTELTLDLLSRRPDILAAKARVEAATAGRAAAKAAFYPDINLKAFIGLQAVGLDKLTDSGSTIYGVGPALHLPVFDSQRLKAGYIGATAELDGAVASYNDTVLKAVRDVADQLSRHESLKRQLIETNQTSIATEAAYKLAQNRYKAGLSSQLAVLNAETQLLNTRRDLVSLKTQLLITRVTLLLTFGGSFDPTTNPVIAQGAQHE
;
A
#
# COMPACT_ATOMS: atom_id res chain seq x y z
N MET A 1 -60.94 15.44 57.88
CA MET A 1 -61.36 15.42 56.51
C MET A 1 -60.72 16.64 55.82
N LYS A 2 -59.49 16.49 55.29
CA LYS A 2 -58.80 17.55 54.54
C LYS A 2 -58.46 17.01 53.18
N LEU A 3 -58.99 17.62 52.16
CA LEU A 3 -58.85 17.33 50.75
C LEU A 3 -57.38 17.59 50.27
N ILE A 4 -56.81 16.61 49.62
CA ILE A 4 -55.53 16.73 48.90
C ILE A 4 -55.87 17.33 47.54
N PRO A 5 -55.16 18.41 47.07
CA PRO A 5 -55.35 18.93 45.75
C PRO A 5 -54.63 18.00 44.72
N ARG A 6 -55.39 17.51 43.74
CA ARG A 6 -54.87 16.84 42.55
C ARG A 6 -54.07 17.81 41.71
N ALA A 7 -52.84 17.46 41.40
CA ALA A 7 -52.00 18.14 40.40
C ALA A 7 -52.48 17.74 38.98
N PRO A 8 -52.94 18.67 38.17
CA PRO A 8 -53.05 18.48 36.70
C PRO A 8 -51.90 19.21 36.01
N CYS A 9 -51.49 18.70 34.85
CA CYS A 9 -50.68 19.38 33.86
C CYS A 9 -49.18 19.04 33.73
N LEU A 10 -48.72 17.82 34.07
CA LEU A 10 -47.41 17.40 33.57
C LEU A 10 -47.46 16.75 32.18
N SER A 11 -48.60 16.21 31.77
CA SER A 11 -48.74 15.50 30.47
C SER A 11 -48.95 16.41 29.25
N VAL A 12 -49.48 17.63 29.46
CA VAL A 12 -49.72 18.58 28.36
C VAL A 12 -48.47 19.34 28.00
N SER A 13 -47.58 19.66 28.95
CA SER A 13 -46.33 20.35 28.72
C SER A 13 -45.30 19.50 27.97
N LEU A 14 -45.29 18.19 28.20
CA LEU A 14 -44.41 17.25 27.52
C LEU A 14 -44.83 17.07 26.04
N GLY A 15 -46.11 17.01 25.77
CA GLY A 15 -46.67 16.90 24.39
C GLY A 15 -46.41 18.15 23.53
N LEU A 16 -46.52 19.34 24.14
CA LEU A 16 -46.22 20.60 23.46
C LEU A 16 -44.70 20.80 23.16
N ALA A 17 -43.85 20.37 24.07
CA ALA A 17 -42.39 20.40 23.89
C ALA A 17 -41.95 19.45 22.78
N VAL A 18 -42.51 18.25 22.69
CA VAL A 18 -42.23 17.26 21.61
C VAL A 18 -42.77 17.76 20.28
N ALA A 19 -43.95 18.37 20.21
CA ALA A 19 -44.52 18.93 19.00
C ALA A 19 -43.71 20.16 18.49
N ALA A 20 -43.19 20.98 19.40
CA ALA A 20 -42.32 22.11 19.03
C ALA A 20 -40.96 21.64 18.47
N VAL A 21 -40.40 20.59 18.98
CA VAL A 21 -39.14 19.97 18.46
C VAL A 21 -39.36 19.37 17.07
N ILE A 22 -40.52 18.77 16.79
CA ILE A 22 -40.85 18.21 15.49
C ILE A 22 -41.09 19.29 14.42
N SER A 23 -41.63 20.44 14.81
CA SER A 23 -41.85 21.56 13.87
C SER A 23 -40.57 22.37 13.57
N LEU A 24 -39.52 22.29 14.37
CA LEU A 24 -38.22 22.91 14.16
C LEU A 24 -37.29 22.06 13.24
N SER A 25 -37.62 20.81 12.97
CA SER A 25 -36.84 19.95 12.08
C SER A 25 -36.84 20.34 10.59
N GLY A 26 -37.57 21.36 10.21
CA GLY A 26 -37.57 21.91 8.83
C GLY A 26 -36.38 22.79 8.47
N CYS A 27 -35.49 23.15 9.40
CA CYS A 27 -34.46 24.16 9.14
C CYS A 27 -33.06 23.60 8.81
N VAL A 28 -32.77 22.36 9.06
CA VAL A 28 -31.43 21.79 8.79
C VAL A 28 -31.56 20.41 8.12
N SER A 29 -31.84 20.40 6.81
CA SER A 29 -31.80 19.17 6.01
C SER A 29 -30.49 19.05 5.25
N PRO A 30 -29.97 17.83 5.06
CA PRO A 30 -28.79 17.63 4.21
C PRO A 30 -29.07 18.15 2.79
N PRO A 31 -28.12 18.84 2.15
CA PRO A 31 -28.28 19.30 0.78
C PRO A 31 -28.45 18.10 -0.16
N LYS A 32 -29.17 18.33 -1.28
CA LYS A 32 -29.21 17.37 -2.38
C LYS A 32 -27.89 17.50 -3.16
N GLU A 33 -26.86 16.84 -2.67
CA GLU A 33 -25.57 16.76 -3.35
C GLU A 33 -25.50 15.43 -4.08
N GLU A 34 -25.41 15.50 -5.40
CA GLU A 34 -25.24 14.30 -6.26
C GLU A 34 -23.75 13.99 -6.43
N LEU A 35 -23.46 12.73 -6.69
CA LEU A 35 -22.09 12.32 -7.04
C LEU A 35 -21.79 12.78 -8.46
N HIS A 36 -20.64 13.41 -8.65
CA HIS A 36 -20.19 13.90 -9.95
C HIS A 36 -19.44 12.82 -10.74
N ILE A 37 -18.90 11.80 -10.08
CA ILE A 37 -18.09 10.74 -10.67
C ILE A 37 -18.71 9.38 -10.32
N THR A 38 -18.87 8.53 -11.34
CA THR A 38 -19.35 7.15 -11.18
C THR A 38 -18.21 6.15 -11.36
N ALA A 39 -18.29 5.02 -10.67
CA ALA A 39 -17.36 3.93 -10.87
C ALA A 39 -17.48 3.37 -12.30
N LEU A 40 -16.35 3.02 -12.91
CA LEU A 40 -16.31 2.39 -14.22
C LEU A 40 -17.02 1.04 -14.20
N ASP A 41 -17.87 0.83 -15.19
CA ASP A 41 -18.48 -0.49 -15.40
C ASP A 41 -17.41 -1.44 -15.98
N ALA A 42 -17.18 -2.54 -15.28
CA ALA A 42 -16.24 -3.58 -15.69
C ALA A 42 -16.57 -4.14 -17.10
N ASN A 43 -17.86 -4.21 -17.47
CA ASN A 43 -18.30 -4.70 -18.78
C ASN A 43 -17.94 -3.73 -19.92
N SER A 44 -17.75 -2.45 -19.64
CA SER A 44 -17.37 -1.42 -20.64
C SER A 44 -15.88 -1.45 -20.99
N LEU A 45 -15.05 -2.22 -20.25
CA LEU A 45 -13.60 -2.23 -20.42
C LEU A 45 -13.11 -3.21 -21.50
N GLY A 46 -14.00 -3.96 -22.16
CA GLY A 46 -13.65 -4.92 -23.21
C GLY A 46 -12.81 -6.11 -22.72
N LEU A 47 -12.94 -6.48 -21.45
CA LEU A 47 -12.22 -7.59 -20.82
C LEU A 47 -12.91 -8.92 -21.11
N SER A 48 -12.11 -9.99 -21.36
CA SER A 48 -12.60 -11.34 -21.55
C SER A 48 -13.17 -11.92 -20.26
N GLN A 49 -14.25 -12.69 -20.36
CA GLN A 49 -14.87 -13.38 -19.20
C GLN A 49 -14.15 -14.69 -18.83
N HIS A 50 -13.12 -15.10 -19.57
CA HIS A 50 -12.33 -16.28 -19.22
C HIS A 50 -11.57 -16.06 -17.90
N GLN A 51 -11.33 -17.16 -17.19
CA GLN A 51 -10.49 -17.13 -15.98
C GLN A 51 -9.02 -17.30 -16.35
N SER A 52 -8.18 -16.40 -15.88
CA SER A 52 -6.73 -16.52 -16.01
C SER A 52 -6.16 -17.55 -15.03
N PRO A 53 -5.07 -18.25 -15.42
CA PRO A 53 -4.35 -19.10 -14.48
C PRO A 53 -3.85 -18.27 -13.28
N ARG A 54 -3.95 -18.82 -12.07
CA ARG A 54 -3.45 -18.18 -10.84
C ARG A 54 -2.06 -18.73 -10.52
N ALA A 55 -1.15 -17.85 -10.13
CA ALA A 55 0.13 -18.26 -9.60
C ALA A 55 -0.03 -18.82 -8.18
N ALA A 56 0.67 -19.91 -7.88
CA ALA A 56 0.74 -20.45 -6.53
C ALA A 56 1.54 -19.53 -5.59
N GLU A 57 1.30 -19.64 -4.29
CA GLU A 57 2.18 -19.04 -3.31
C GLU A 57 3.61 -19.56 -3.48
N GLY A 58 4.60 -18.65 -3.42
CA GLY A 58 5.99 -19.01 -3.73
C GLY A 58 6.23 -19.26 -5.22
N TRP A 59 5.54 -18.55 -6.11
CA TRP A 59 5.65 -18.65 -7.57
C TRP A 59 7.08 -18.59 -8.11
N TRP A 60 7.99 -17.95 -7.38
CA TRP A 60 9.42 -17.85 -7.73
C TRP A 60 10.18 -19.17 -7.61
N LYS A 61 9.65 -20.16 -6.89
CA LYS A 61 10.27 -21.49 -6.74
C LYS A 61 10.39 -22.26 -8.06
N VAL A 62 9.58 -21.86 -9.05
CA VAL A 62 9.64 -22.43 -10.43
C VAL A 62 10.98 -22.19 -11.11
N PHE A 63 11.75 -21.16 -10.69
CA PHE A 63 13.08 -20.91 -11.21
C PHE A 63 14.14 -21.95 -10.75
N GLY A 64 13.81 -22.81 -9.79
CA GLY A 64 14.65 -23.93 -9.36
C GLY A 64 15.90 -23.53 -8.57
N ASP A 65 15.99 -22.27 -8.12
CA ASP A 65 17.17 -21.73 -7.45
C ASP A 65 16.90 -21.49 -5.95
N SER A 66 17.59 -22.25 -5.11
CA SER A 66 17.45 -22.17 -3.65
C SER A 66 17.93 -20.82 -3.06
N GLN A 67 18.92 -20.18 -3.70
CA GLN A 67 19.42 -18.88 -3.29
C GLN A 67 18.34 -17.80 -3.52
N LEU A 68 17.65 -17.82 -4.67
CA LEU A 68 16.52 -16.93 -4.92
C LEU A 68 15.43 -17.12 -3.87
N ASN A 69 15.07 -18.37 -3.56
CA ASN A 69 14.05 -18.65 -2.57
C ASN A 69 14.41 -18.02 -1.22
N LYS A 70 15.65 -18.26 -0.75
CA LYS A 70 16.14 -17.69 0.51
C LYS A 70 16.15 -16.17 0.51
N LEU A 71 16.61 -15.54 -0.58
CA LEU A 71 16.65 -14.06 -0.68
C LEU A 71 15.25 -13.44 -0.63
N ILE A 72 14.24 -14.07 -1.27
CA ILE A 72 12.86 -13.60 -1.20
C ILE A 72 12.30 -13.80 0.21
N ASP A 73 12.51 -14.96 0.83
CA ASP A 73 12.04 -15.22 2.19
C ASP A 73 12.69 -14.25 3.20
N ASP A 74 14.00 -14.02 3.09
CA ASP A 74 14.73 -13.03 3.90
C ASP A 74 14.17 -11.61 3.68
N SER A 75 13.89 -11.21 2.42
CA SER A 75 13.34 -9.89 2.11
C SER A 75 11.95 -9.69 2.69
N LEU A 76 11.09 -10.70 2.59
CA LEU A 76 9.72 -10.66 3.15
C LEU A 76 9.71 -10.62 4.68
N ALA A 77 10.76 -11.16 5.33
CA ALA A 77 10.90 -11.15 6.78
C ALA A 77 11.52 -9.84 7.32
N ASN A 78 12.48 -9.24 6.60
CA ASN A 78 13.37 -8.22 7.15
C ASN A 78 13.30 -6.86 6.44
N SER A 79 12.55 -6.72 5.33
CA SER A 79 12.51 -5.47 4.57
C SER A 79 11.87 -4.32 5.36
N PRO A 80 12.57 -3.19 5.54
CA PRO A 80 12.02 -2.01 6.20
C PRO A 80 10.78 -1.46 5.51
N SER A 81 10.72 -1.51 4.17
CA SER A 81 9.57 -1.00 3.40
C SER A 81 8.30 -1.83 3.64
N LEU A 82 8.42 -3.14 3.79
CA LEU A 82 7.29 -3.99 4.18
C LEU A 82 6.92 -3.74 5.64
N GLY A 83 7.92 -3.52 6.52
CA GLY A 83 7.70 -3.11 7.91
C GLY A 83 6.86 -1.84 8.01
N GLU A 84 7.14 -0.81 7.21
CA GLU A 84 6.33 0.41 7.15
C GLU A 84 4.87 0.13 6.73
N ALA A 85 4.64 -0.74 5.76
CA ALA A 85 3.28 -1.11 5.37
C ALA A 85 2.51 -1.79 6.52
N LEU A 86 3.16 -2.70 7.26
CA LEU A 86 2.58 -3.35 8.45
C LEU A 86 2.31 -2.38 9.60
N ILE A 87 3.15 -1.36 9.78
CA ILE A 87 2.92 -0.29 10.78
C ILE A 87 1.68 0.53 10.41
N ARG A 88 1.45 0.82 9.11
CA ARG A 88 0.22 1.51 8.66
C ARG A 88 -1.04 0.68 8.95
N VAL A 89 -0.98 -0.64 8.78
CA VAL A 89 -2.08 -1.54 9.16
C VAL A 89 -2.39 -1.42 10.66
N ARG A 90 -1.36 -1.49 11.53
CA ARG A 90 -1.55 -1.32 12.99
C ARG A 90 -2.14 0.04 13.35
N GLY A 91 -1.70 1.10 12.66
CA GLY A 91 -2.25 2.45 12.84
C GLY A 91 -3.75 2.53 12.48
N ALA A 92 -4.13 1.93 11.34
CA ALA A 92 -5.53 1.85 10.93
C ALA A 92 -6.38 1.01 11.91
N GLN A 93 -5.87 -0.13 12.38
CA GLN A 93 -6.53 -0.95 13.41
C GLN A 93 -6.76 -0.18 14.70
N ALA A 94 -5.77 0.57 15.18
CA ALA A 94 -5.92 1.42 16.36
C ALA A 94 -7.02 2.48 16.18
N GLN A 95 -7.11 3.09 14.98
CA GLN A 95 -8.19 4.03 14.66
C GLN A 95 -9.57 3.35 14.65
N ALA A 96 -9.68 2.14 14.13
CA ALA A 96 -10.93 1.38 14.14
C ALA A 96 -11.36 0.99 15.58
N ILE A 97 -10.41 0.62 16.44
CA ILE A 97 -10.66 0.36 17.85
C ILE A 97 -11.16 1.65 18.54
N ALA A 98 -10.51 2.78 18.30
CA ALA A 98 -10.90 4.07 18.86
C ALA A 98 -12.31 4.52 18.38
N ALA A 99 -12.64 4.30 17.10
CA ALA A 99 -13.99 4.56 16.59
C ALA A 99 -15.03 3.63 17.24
N GLY A 100 -14.73 2.33 17.38
CA GLY A 100 -15.63 1.37 18.04
C GLY A 100 -15.82 1.61 19.52
N ALA A 101 -14.85 2.21 20.20
CA ALA A 101 -14.98 2.56 21.60
C ALA A 101 -16.09 3.61 21.85
N LYS A 102 -16.34 4.50 20.89
CA LYS A 102 -17.40 5.52 21.00
C LYS A 102 -18.82 4.97 20.96
N LEU A 103 -19.02 3.74 20.47
CA LEU A 103 -20.31 3.04 20.50
C LEU A 103 -20.60 2.41 21.87
N ARG A 104 -19.64 2.42 22.80
CA ARG A 104 -19.77 1.81 24.13
C ARG A 104 -19.90 2.88 25.20
N PRO A 105 -20.54 2.57 26.34
CA PRO A 105 -20.54 3.48 27.47
C PRO A 105 -19.12 3.82 27.93
N GLY A 106 -18.83 5.10 28.06
CA GLY A 106 -17.61 5.62 28.68
C GLY A 106 -17.86 5.91 30.15
N VAL A 107 -16.98 5.46 31.03
CA VAL A 107 -17.03 5.78 32.46
C VAL A 107 -15.74 6.48 32.83
N SER A 108 -15.86 7.65 33.46
CA SER A 108 -14.72 8.40 34.01
C SER A 108 -14.91 8.64 35.53
N LEU A 109 -13.80 8.73 36.25
CA LEU A 109 -13.76 9.27 37.59
C LEU A 109 -13.20 10.69 37.49
N ASP A 110 -14.03 11.66 37.82
CA ASP A 110 -13.64 13.06 37.79
C ASP A 110 -13.62 13.62 39.22
N GLY A 111 -12.61 14.41 39.54
CA GLY A 111 -12.49 15.13 40.81
C GLY A 111 -12.16 16.58 40.51
N GLU A 112 -12.91 17.48 41.11
CA GLU A 112 -12.70 18.94 41.01
C GLU A 112 -12.76 19.58 42.37
N GLU A 113 -11.90 20.53 42.58
CA GLU A 113 -11.86 21.35 43.76
C GLU A 113 -11.65 22.81 43.36
N THR A 114 -12.56 23.68 43.76
CA THR A 114 -12.53 25.10 43.39
C THR A 114 -12.78 25.99 44.60
N TYR A 115 -11.89 26.96 44.84
CA TYR A 115 -12.12 28.03 45.80
C TYR A 115 -12.69 29.24 45.09
N GLN A 116 -13.97 29.54 45.34
CA GLN A 116 -14.67 30.60 44.62
C GLN A 116 -15.63 31.38 45.50
N ARG A 117 -15.98 32.59 45.04
CA ARG A 117 -17.08 33.37 45.61
C ARG A 117 -18.41 32.79 45.10
N LEU A 118 -19.28 32.45 46.06
CA LEU A 118 -20.60 31.92 45.75
C LEU A 118 -21.52 33.05 45.25
N SER A 119 -22.34 32.76 44.22
CA SER A 119 -23.31 33.73 43.68
C SER A 119 -24.43 33.99 44.72
N GLU A 120 -24.77 35.24 44.92
CA GLU A 120 -25.90 35.65 45.77
C GLU A 120 -27.27 35.37 45.11
N ASN A 121 -27.29 35.17 43.80
CA ASN A 121 -28.50 34.99 43.01
C ASN A 121 -28.62 33.54 42.42
N TYR A 122 -28.10 32.56 43.13
CA TYR A 122 -28.16 31.16 42.75
C TYR A 122 -28.73 30.30 43.87
N ILE A 123 -28.43 28.99 43.90
CA ILE A 123 -29.01 28.00 44.83
C ILE A 123 -28.58 28.16 46.28
N TYR A 124 -27.64 29.02 46.57
CA TYR A 124 -27.15 29.23 47.94
C TYR A 124 -28.09 30.17 48.71
N PRO A 125 -28.35 29.84 49.99
CA PRO A 125 -29.25 30.68 50.79
C PRO A 125 -28.69 32.10 50.99
N PRO A 126 -29.54 33.12 51.06
CA PRO A 126 -29.09 34.46 51.39
C PRO A 126 -28.56 34.52 52.85
N LYS A 127 -27.66 35.46 53.11
CA LYS A 127 -27.01 35.60 54.45
C LYS A 127 -27.99 35.73 55.63
N GLU A 128 -29.12 36.34 55.38
CA GLU A 128 -30.18 36.54 56.33
C GLU A 128 -30.87 35.24 56.78
N ALA A 129 -30.69 34.14 56.04
CA ALA A 129 -31.25 32.83 56.37
C ALA A 129 -30.54 32.15 57.57
N GLY A 130 -29.30 32.54 57.88
CA GLY A 130 -28.57 31.99 59.03
C GLY A 130 -28.19 30.51 58.93
N LEU A 131 -28.14 29.97 57.73
CA LEU A 131 -27.94 28.55 57.47
C LEU A 131 -26.49 28.12 57.11
N GLY A 132 -25.51 28.89 57.57
CA GLY A 132 -24.09 28.62 57.42
C GLY A 132 -23.51 29.34 56.19
N ILE A 133 -22.97 28.62 55.15
CA ILE A 133 -22.38 29.27 53.99
C ILE A 133 -23.49 29.87 53.10
N ALA A 134 -23.34 31.15 52.77
CA ALA A 134 -24.33 31.93 52.05
C ALA A 134 -23.80 32.47 50.72
N GLY A 135 -24.70 32.94 49.87
CA GLY A 135 -24.34 33.73 48.70
C GLY A 135 -23.47 34.94 49.08
N GLY A 136 -22.44 35.20 48.31
CA GLY A 136 -21.44 36.24 48.59
C GLY A 136 -20.21 35.78 49.39
N ASP A 137 -20.25 34.62 50.01
CA ASP A 137 -19.10 34.08 50.74
C ASP A 137 -18.09 33.40 49.83
N MET A 138 -16.83 33.39 50.30
CA MET A 138 -15.77 32.57 49.67
C MET A 138 -15.82 31.17 50.27
N ALA A 139 -15.88 30.15 49.41
CA ALA A 139 -15.93 28.78 49.89
C ALA A 139 -15.19 27.81 48.94
N TRP A 140 -14.73 26.70 49.50
CA TRP A 140 -14.28 25.57 48.76
C TRP A 140 -15.50 24.75 48.26
N LEU A 141 -15.53 24.46 46.95
CA LEU A 141 -16.42 23.47 46.38
C LEU A 141 -15.61 22.26 45.99
N GLY A 142 -16.00 21.12 46.52
CA GLY A 142 -15.39 19.82 46.14
C GLY A 142 -16.41 18.92 45.50
N GLN A 143 -16.01 18.26 44.44
CA GLN A 143 -16.78 17.20 43.80
C GLN A 143 -15.87 16.05 43.40
N VAL A 144 -16.29 14.82 43.64
CA VAL A 144 -15.66 13.63 43.16
C VAL A 144 -16.73 12.60 42.77
N GLY A 145 -16.66 12.03 41.59
CA GLY A 145 -17.70 11.10 41.15
C GLY A 145 -17.38 10.34 39.89
N LEU A 146 -18.09 9.23 39.70
CA LEU A 146 -18.12 8.48 38.47
C LEU A 146 -19.16 9.09 37.54
N ASN A 147 -18.75 9.38 36.32
CA ASN A 147 -19.59 9.87 35.25
C ASN A 147 -19.66 8.84 34.13
N LEU A 148 -20.87 8.48 33.71
CA LEU A 148 -21.15 7.63 32.56
C LEU A 148 -21.72 8.51 31.45
N SER A 149 -21.19 8.32 30.23
CA SER A 149 -21.70 8.93 28.99
C SER A 149 -21.80 7.85 27.93
N TRP A 150 -22.94 7.75 27.25
CA TRP A 150 -23.17 6.78 26.20
C TRP A 150 -24.00 7.39 25.08
N ASP A 151 -23.40 7.49 23.87
CA ASP A 151 -24.08 7.94 22.67
C ASP A 151 -24.94 6.80 22.11
N LEU A 152 -26.25 7.01 22.03
CA LEU A 152 -27.22 5.97 21.64
C LEU A 152 -27.33 5.77 20.11
N ASP A 153 -26.61 6.53 19.34
CA ASP A 153 -26.38 6.42 17.86
C ASP A 153 -27.60 6.03 17.01
N PHE A 154 -28.79 6.57 17.28
CA PHE A 154 -30.03 6.24 16.58
C PHE A 154 -29.98 6.48 15.07
N TRP A 155 -29.10 7.40 14.62
CA TRP A 155 -28.97 7.79 13.23
C TRP A 155 -27.75 7.22 12.53
N GLY A 156 -26.98 6.42 13.24
CA GLY A 156 -25.82 5.70 12.72
C GLY A 156 -24.60 6.60 12.46
N TYR A 157 -24.42 7.70 13.18
CA TYR A 157 -23.25 8.57 13.04
C TYR A 157 -21.97 7.84 13.45
N GLN A 158 -21.95 7.28 14.65
CA GLN A 158 -20.79 6.56 15.17
C GLN A 158 -20.57 5.23 14.48
N ASP A 159 -21.64 4.52 14.13
CA ASP A 159 -21.58 3.25 13.36
C ASP A 159 -20.96 3.47 11.98
N ASN A 160 -21.35 4.52 11.26
CA ASN A 160 -20.76 4.87 9.97
C ASN A 160 -19.29 5.30 10.10
N LEU A 161 -18.89 5.99 11.17
CA LEU A 161 -17.47 6.30 11.45
C LEU A 161 -16.68 5.02 11.73
N LEU A 162 -17.24 4.05 12.43
CA LEU A 162 -16.63 2.74 12.63
C LEU A 162 -16.51 1.96 11.32
N LYS A 163 -17.54 1.96 10.47
CA LYS A 163 -17.50 1.36 9.11
C LYS A 163 -16.41 2.00 8.26
N GLN A 164 -16.31 3.34 8.27
CA GLN A 164 -15.25 4.08 7.60
C GLN A 164 -13.87 3.62 8.08
N ALA A 165 -13.66 3.53 9.39
CA ALA A 165 -12.39 3.13 9.97
C ALA A 165 -12.06 1.66 9.64
N ARG A 166 -13.03 0.74 9.68
CA ARG A 166 -12.83 -0.66 9.28
C ARG A 166 -12.45 -0.81 7.81
N ASN A 167 -13.11 -0.10 6.90
CA ASN A 167 -12.75 -0.12 5.49
C ASN A 167 -11.35 0.49 5.23
N LYS A 168 -10.90 1.45 6.04
CA LYS A 168 -9.51 1.93 6.02
C LYS A 168 -8.52 0.85 6.50
N VAL A 169 -8.90 -0.01 7.45
CA VAL A 169 -8.08 -1.19 7.81
C VAL A 169 -7.96 -2.15 6.64
N VAL A 170 -9.07 -2.51 6.00
CA VAL A 170 -9.08 -3.37 4.81
C VAL A 170 -8.19 -2.79 3.71
N ALA A 171 -8.30 -1.50 3.43
CA ALA A 171 -7.44 -0.83 2.44
C ALA A 171 -5.95 -0.92 2.81
N ALA A 172 -5.59 -0.70 4.09
CA ALA A 172 -4.21 -0.77 4.55
C ALA A 172 -3.63 -2.21 4.47
N GLU A 173 -4.43 -3.22 4.74
CA GLU A 173 -4.02 -4.64 4.60
C GLU A 173 -3.79 -5.02 3.14
N LEU A 174 -4.64 -4.55 2.24
CA LEU A 174 -4.48 -4.73 0.79
C LEU A 174 -3.27 -3.97 0.24
N ASP A 175 -2.98 -2.77 0.77
CA ASP A 175 -1.74 -2.04 0.47
C ASP A 175 -0.51 -2.84 0.95
N SER A 176 -0.59 -3.48 2.11
CA SER A 176 0.49 -4.35 2.61
C SER A 176 0.68 -5.59 1.72
N ALA A 177 -0.41 -6.18 1.22
CA ALA A 177 -0.34 -7.27 0.24
C ALA A 177 0.28 -6.82 -1.09
N THR A 178 -0.08 -5.61 -1.55
CA THR A 178 0.53 -4.97 -2.73
C THR A 178 2.04 -4.77 -2.54
N ALA A 179 2.46 -4.27 -1.38
CA ALA A 179 3.87 -4.08 -1.05
C ALA A 179 4.63 -5.41 -1.00
N ARG A 180 4.04 -6.45 -0.41
CA ARG A 180 4.60 -7.81 -0.38
C ARG A 180 4.80 -8.37 -1.78
N LEU A 181 3.81 -8.22 -2.66
CA LEU A 181 3.86 -8.66 -4.04
C LEU A 181 4.93 -7.89 -4.82
N ALA A 182 4.97 -6.57 -4.69
CA ALA A 182 5.96 -5.71 -5.33
C ALA A 182 7.39 -6.05 -4.89
N LEU A 183 7.61 -6.29 -3.59
CA LEU A 183 8.92 -6.65 -3.06
C LEU A 183 9.41 -8.01 -3.59
N SER A 184 8.54 -9.04 -3.61
CA SER A 184 8.90 -10.35 -4.17
C SER A 184 9.23 -10.25 -5.67
N GLY A 185 8.49 -9.40 -6.40
CA GLY A 185 8.75 -9.13 -7.80
C GLY A 185 10.06 -8.37 -8.04
N ALA A 186 10.33 -7.33 -7.27
CA ALA A 186 11.58 -6.56 -7.34
C ALA A 186 12.80 -7.44 -7.04
N MET A 187 12.69 -8.33 -6.04
CA MET A 187 13.75 -9.29 -5.72
C MET A 187 14.00 -10.26 -6.88
N ALA A 188 12.95 -10.85 -7.46
CA ALA A 188 13.08 -11.78 -8.58
C ALA A 188 13.68 -11.08 -9.83
N GLN A 189 13.23 -9.86 -10.14
CA GLN A 189 13.76 -9.07 -11.26
C GLN A 189 15.25 -8.71 -11.04
N SER A 190 15.61 -8.27 -9.82
CA SER A 190 16.99 -7.95 -9.48
C SER A 190 17.90 -9.20 -9.53
N TYR A 191 17.34 -10.37 -9.20
CA TYR A 191 18.06 -11.64 -9.31
C TYR A 191 18.30 -12.05 -10.77
N VAL A 192 17.33 -11.82 -11.65
CA VAL A 192 17.49 -12.01 -13.10
C VAL A 192 18.53 -11.01 -13.67
N GLU A 193 18.57 -9.78 -13.16
CA GLU A 193 19.62 -8.81 -13.53
C GLU A 193 21.01 -9.26 -13.07
N LEU A 194 21.14 -9.87 -11.89
CA LEU A 194 22.39 -10.48 -11.45
C LEU A 194 22.82 -11.62 -12.40
N TYR A 195 21.88 -12.47 -12.81
CA TYR A 195 22.14 -13.50 -13.84
C TYR A 195 22.69 -12.87 -15.14
N ARG A 196 22.08 -11.78 -15.61
CA ARG A 196 22.56 -11.01 -16.77
C ARG A 196 23.98 -10.49 -16.57
N ALA A 197 24.27 -9.91 -15.41
CA ALA A 197 25.56 -9.34 -15.08
C ALA A 197 26.69 -10.39 -15.09
N TYR A 198 26.42 -11.59 -14.57
CA TYR A 198 27.34 -12.73 -14.67
C TYR A 198 27.56 -13.16 -16.12
N ALA A 199 26.51 -13.28 -16.92
CA ALA A 199 26.61 -13.64 -18.33
C ALA A 199 27.40 -12.61 -19.13
N MET A 200 27.21 -11.30 -18.87
CA MET A 200 28.00 -10.22 -19.48
C MET A 200 29.47 -10.25 -19.07
N THR A 201 29.76 -10.60 -17.82
CA THR A 201 31.12 -10.80 -17.31
C THR A 201 31.81 -11.96 -18.02
N ASP A 202 31.11 -13.08 -18.25
CA ASP A 202 31.64 -14.22 -19.00
C ASP A 202 31.95 -13.88 -20.43
N ILE A 203 31.05 -13.14 -21.12
CA ILE A 203 31.30 -12.64 -22.49
C ILE A 203 32.55 -11.74 -22.52
N ALA A 204 32.69 -10.84 -21.56
CA ALA A 204 33.83 -9.94 -21.49
C ALA A 204 35.17 -10.68 -21.21
N LYS A 205 35.16 -11.69 -20.33
CA LYS A 205 36.32 -12.55 -20.06
C LYS A 205 36.71 -13.35 -21.30
N GLN A 206 35.73 -13.90 -21.99
CA GLN A 206 35.99 -14.64 -23.23
C GLN A 206 36.57 -13.74 -24.34
N ASN A 207 36.07 -12.50 -24.44
CA ASN A 207 36.64 -11.50 -25.36
C ASN A 207 38.10 -11.16 -25.01
N GLU A 208 38.44 -10.93 -23.74
CA GLU A 208 39.81 -10.68 -23.32
C GLU A 208 40.75 -11.84 -23.75
N LEU A 209 40.35 -13.09 -23.48
CA LEU A 209 41.13 -14.26 -23.87
C LEU A 209 41.29 -14.36 -25.40
N GLN A 210 40.26 -14.02 -26.17
CA GLN A 210 40.34 -13.99 -27.63
C GLN A 210 41.32 -12.91 -28.12
N ARG A 211 41.32 -11.72 -27.49
CA ARG A 211 42.25 -10.62 -27.82
C ARG A 211 43.72 -10.97 -27.47
N GLU A 212 43.95 -11.66 -26.35
CA GLU A 212 45.27 -12.17 -26.01
C GLU A 212 45.78 -13.17 -27.04
N THR A 213 44.91 -14.09 -27.45
CA THR A 213 45.24 -15.11 -28.47
C THR A 213 45.53 -14.48 -29.81
N LEU A 214 44.73 -13.47 -30.20
CA LEU A 214 44.95 -12.75 -31.49
C LEU A 214 46.24 -11.98 -31.45
N LEU A 215 46.61 -11.28 -30.37
CA LEU A 215 47.85 -10.55 -30.21
C LEU A 215 49.06 -11.50 -30.32
N LYS A 216 49.03 -12.69 -29.69
CA LYS A 216 50.07 -13.70 -29.81
C LYS A 216 50.25 -14.16 -31.28
N LEU A 217 49.13 -14.48 -31.95
CA LEU A 217 49.12 -14.90 -33.33
C LEU A 217 49.69 -13.78 -34.26
N THR A 218 49.25 -12.54 -34.09
CA THR A 218 49.73 -11.41 -34.89
C THR A 218 51.24 -11.22 -34.73
N LYS A 219 51.78 -11.24 -33.50
CA LYS A 219 53.23 -11.15 -33.23
C LYS A 219 54.00 -12.27 -33.94
N SER A 220 53.52 -13.49 -33.92
CA SER A 220 54.15 -14.63 -34.60
C SER A 220 54.15 -14.44 -36.13
N ARG A 221 53.06 -13.91 -36.69
CA ARG A 221 52.96 -13.63 -38.14
C ARG A 221 53.89 -12.49 -38.61
N VAL A 222 54.01 -11.43 -37.84
CA VAL A 222 54.95 -10.35 -38.11
C VAL A 222 56.40 -10.86 -38.10
N ASN A 223 56.75 -11.70 -37.08
CA ASN A 223 58.07 -12.31 -37.02
C ASN A 223 58.35 -13.26 -38.21
N ALA A 224 57.33 -13.83 -38.83
CA ALA A 224 57.42 -14.63 -40.05
C ALA A 224 57.35 -13.78 -41.33
N GLY A 225 57.25 -12.44 -41.25
CA GLY A 225 57.15 -11.54 -42.39
C GLY A 225 55.80 -11.55 -43.11
N LEU A 226 54.74 -12.08 -42.45
CA LEU A 226 53.41 -12.25 -43.05
C LEU A 226 52.44 -11.08 -42.72
N ASP A 227 52.75 -10.26 -41.69
CA ASP A 227 51.99 -9.07 -41.27
C ASP A 227 52.94 -7.93 -40.98
N THR A 228 52.43 -6.72 -40.73
CA THR A 228 53.25 -5.51 -40.46
C THR A 228 53.15 -5.10 -38.97
N GLN A 229 53.97 -4.13 -38.56
CA GLN A 229 53.91 -3.57 -37.20
C GLN A 229 52.58 -2.83 -36.91
N LEU A 230 51.83 -2.42 -37.94
CA LEU A 230 50.51 -1.81 -37.78
C LEU A 230 49.53 -2.80 -37.10
N GLU A 231 49.48 -4.03 -37.56
CA GLU A 231 48.62 -5.08 -37.02
C GLU A 231 48.97 -5.39 -35.58
N VAL A 232 50.28 -5.37 -35.19
CA VAL A 232 50.67 -5.55 -33.80
C VAL A 232 50.16 -4.41 -32.95
N LYS A 233 50.32 -3.16 -33.41
CA LYS A 233 49.85 -1.98 -32.64
C LYS A 233 48.34 -1.95 -32.47
N LEU A 234 47.57 -2.36 -33.47
CA LEU A 234 46.12 -2.51 -33.38
C LEU A 234 45.71 -3.62 -32.36
N ALA A 235 46.40 -4.76 -32.35
CA ALA A 235 46.15 -5.82 -31.39
C ALA A 235 46.58 -5.41 -29.97
N GLU A 236 47.71 -4.69 -29.83
CA GLU A 236 48.18 -4.14 -28.53
C GLU A 236 47.18 -3.11 -27.95
N ALA A 237 46.50 -2.32 -28.78
CA ALA A 237 45.45 -1.40 -28.34
C ALA A 237 44.14 -2.11 -27.98
N ALA A 238 43.76 -3.17 -28.68
CA ALA A 238 42.51 -3.88 -28.50
C ALA A 238 42.47 -4.68 -27.19
N LEU A 239 43.61 -5.18 -26.70
CA LEU A 239 43.66 -5.96 -25.44
C LEU A 239 43.32 -5.13 -24.20
N PRO A 240 43.89 -3.95 -23.95
CA PRO A 240 43.48 -3.10 -22.82
C PRO A 240 42.02 -2.66 -22.90
N GLN A 241 41.48 -2.43 -24.09
CA GLN A 241 40.04 -2.16 -24.28
C GLN A 241 39.19 -3.31 -23.80
N ALA A 242 39.56 -4.56 -24.12
CA ALA A 242 38.84 -5.75 -23.64
C ALA A 242 38.94 -5.91 -22.11
N ARG A 243 40.09 -5.61 -21.52
CA ARG A 243 40.29 -5.59 -20.06
C ARG A 243 39.41 -4.53 -19.37
N THR A 244 39.34 -3.33 -19.94
CA THR A 244 38.42 -2.31 -19.45
C THR A 244 36.96 -2.76 -19.51
N ALA A 245 36.55 -3.36 -20.61
CA ALA A 245 35.19 -3.90 -20.75
C ALA A 245 34.89 -5.01 -19.71
N ARG A 246 35.87 -5.86 -19.39
CA ARG A 246 35.73 -6.86 -18.33
C ARG A 246 35.55 -6.21 -16.95
N LEU A 247 36.38 -5.23 -16.59
CA LEU A 247 36.28 -4.49 -15.34
C LEU A 247 34.92 -3.78 -15.21
N GLN A 248 34.41 -3.20 -16.31
CA GLN A 248 33.07 -2.61 -16.35
C GLN A 248 31.95 -3.63 -16.12
N ALA A 249 32.09 -4.85 -16.67
CA ALA A 249 31.12 -5.91 -16.43
C ALA A 249 31.17 -6.43 -14.99
N GLU A 250 32.36 -6.52 -14.40
CA GLU A 250 32.57 -6.94 -13.01
C GLU A 250 31.93 -5.94 -12.03
N ILE A 251 32.11 -4.63 -12.23
CA ILE A 251 31.45 -3.64 -11.36
C ILE A 251 29.93 -3.69 -11.47
N GLN A 252 29.36 -3.94 -12.67
CA GLN A 252 27.90 -4.10 -12.81
C GLN A 252 27.37 -5.32 -12.06
N ARG A 253 28.14 -6.43 -12.04
CA ARG A 253 27.81 -7.62 -11.21
C ARG A 253 27.81 -7.26 -9.72
N ASP A 254 28.84 -6.56 -9.25
CA ASP A 254 28.97 -6.21 -7.84
C ASP A 254 27.86 -5.24 -7.40
N LEU A 255 27.50 -4.27 -8.24
CA LEU A 255 26.36 -3.39 -7.99
C LEU A 255 25.02 -4.16 -7.91
N ALA A 256 24.84 -5.20 -8.74
CA ALA A 256 23.65 -6.05 -8.67
C ALA A 256 23.60 -6.87 -7.37
N ILE A 257 24.75 -7.33 -6.87
CA ILE A 257 24.87 -7.99 -5.55
C ILE A 257 24.49 -7.02 -4.43
N HIS A 258 25.01 -5.79 -4.46
CA HIS A 258 24.69 -4.75 -3.46
C HIS A 258 23.18 -4.44 -3.43
N ASN A 259 22.56 -4.33 -4.60
CA ASN A 259 21.12 -4.10 -4.71
C ASN A 259 20.29 -5.24 -4.11
N LEU A 260 20.66 -6.50 -4.37
CA LEU A 260 19.97 -7.66 -3.79
C LEU A 260 20.12 -7.73 -2.27
N ALA A 261 21.31 -7.43 -1.75
CA ALA A 261 21.54 -7.37 -0.30
C ALA A 261 20.64 -6.29 0.35
N ALA A 262 20.59 -5.10 -0.25
CA ALA A 262 19.71 -4.01 0.24
C ALA A 262 18.23 -4.40 0.21
N LEU A 263 17.75 -5.03 -0.87
CA LEU A 263 16.37 -5.51 -0.98
C LEU A 263 16.05 -6.61 0.03
N SER A 264 17.04 -7.43 0.42
CA SER A 264 16.86 -8.44 1.46
C SER A 264 16.90 -7.89 2.89
N GLY A 265 17.02 -6.56 3.05
CA GLY A 265 17.13 -5.90 4.34
C GLY A 265 18.49 -6.10 5.03
N ARG A 266 19.53 -6.45 4.25
CA ARG A 266 20.88 -6.71 4.76
C ARG A 266 21.89 -5.67 4.24
N GLY A 267 23.00 -5.56 4.93
CA GLY A 267 24.12 -4.71 4.57
C GLY A 267 25.27 -5.45 3.88
N ALA A 268 26.48 -4.94 4.07
CA ALA A 268 27.71 -5.45 3.43
C ALA A 268 28.07 -6.89 3.86
N ASP A 269 27.58 -7.35 5.01
CA ASP A 269 27.75 -8.71 5.52
C ASP A 269 27.14 -9.80 4.61
N ALA A 270 26.22 -9.41 3.74
CA ALA A 270 25.55 -10.33 2.81
C ALA A 270 26.23 -10.44 1.44
N TYR A 271 27.13 -9.53 1.08
CA TYR A 271 27.68 -9.46 -0.28
C TYR A 271 28.42 -10.73 -0.70
N ASP A 272 29.24 -11.29 0.18
CA ASP A 272 30.01 -12.50 -0.11
C ASP A 272 29.13 -13.78 -0.16
N ASN A 273 27.90 -13.69 0.35
CA ASN A 273 26.97 -14.82 0.39
C ASN A 273 26.07 -14.89 -0.85
N ILE A 274 26.06 -13.83 -1.70
CA ILE A 274 25.26 -13.78 -2.92
C ILE A 274 26.13 -14.23 -4.09
N GLY A 275 26.01 -15.51 -4.42
CA GLY A 275 26.76 -16.14 -5.49
C GLY A 275 26.08 -16.02 -6.86
N ARG A 276 26.66 -16.75 -7.83
CA ARG A 276 26.13 -16.82 -9.19
C ARG A 276 24.75 -17.47 -9.23
N PRO A 277 23.74 -16.83 -9.86
CA PRO A 277 22.41 -17.42 -10.05
C PRO A 277 22.43 -18.70 -10.89
N GLN A 278 21.61 -19.68 -10.45
CA GLN A 278 21.41 -20.96 -11.15
C GLN A 278 19.96 -21.09 -11.65
N ILE A 279 19.37 -19.99 -12.13
CA ILE A 279 17.99 -19.98 -12.61
C ILE A 279 17.83 -20.80 -13.90
N THR A 280 16.68 -21.44 -14.02
CA THR A 280 16.23 -22.09 -15.27
C THR A 280 15.53 -21.04 -16.15
N PRO A 281 16.16 -20.57 -17.26
CA PRO A 281 15.61 -19.47 -18.08
C PRO A 281 14.27 -19.81 -18.73
N ASP A 282 14.02 -21.08 -18.99
CA ASP A 282 12.81 -21.59 -19.66
C ASP A 282 11.72 -22.04 -18.66
N ALA A 283 11.83 -21.66 -17.38
CA ALA A 283 10.85 -21.98 -16.36
C ALA A 283 9.43 -21.57 -16.82
N SER A 284 8.49 -22.53 -16.75
CA SER A 284 7.10 -22.31 -17.17
C SER A 284 6.32 -21.60 -16.09
N LEU A 285 6.18 -20.28 -16.20
CA LEU A 285 5.26 -19.51 -15.39
C LEU A 285 3.83 -19.62 -15.95
N PRO A 286 2.79 -19.73 -15.10
CA PRO A 286 1.39 -19.71 -15.53
C PRO A 286 1.01 -18.29 -15.96
N LEU A 287 1.25 -17.97 -17.23
CA LEU A 287 1.02 -16.64 -17.78
C LEU A 287 -0.35 -16.58 -18.48
N PRO A 288 -1.13 -15.51 -18.25
CA PRO A 288 -2.32 -15.25 -19.04
C PRO A 288 -1.95 -14.88 -20.49
N THR A 289 -2.82 -15.23 -21.40
CA THR A 289 -2.66 -14.95 -22.84
C THR A 289 -3.51 -13.77 -23.31
N GLU A 290 -4.47 -13.33 -22.49
CA GLU A 290 -5.42 -12.27 -22.80
C GLU A 290 -5.80 -11.46 -21.56
N LEU A 291 -6.43 -10.30 -21.80
CA LEU A 291 -6.99 -9.44 -20.75
C LEU A 291 -8.30 -10.03 -20.26
N THR A 292 -8.35 -10.43 -19.00
CA THR A 292 -9.51 -11.09 -18.39
C THR A 292 -10.17 -10.25 -17.30
N LEU A 293 -11.47 -10.40 -17.11
CA LEU A 293 -12.26 -9.65 -16.12
C LEU A 293 -11.82 -9.94 -14.68
N ASP A 294 -11.33 -11.14 -14.41
CA ASP A 294 -10.87 -11.56 -13.08
C ASP A 294 -9.63 -10.78 -12.58
N LEU A 295 -8.93 -10.06 -13.46
CA LEU A 295 -7.93 -9.07 -13.10
C LEU A 295 -8.42 -8.09 -12.00
N LEU A 296 -9.68 -7.62 -12.11
CA LEU A 296 -10.25 -6.64 -11.20
C LEU A 296 -10.44 -7.20 -9.77
N SER A 297 -10.66 -8.50 -9.64
CA SER A 297 -10.87 -9.19 -8.36
C SER A 297 -9.59 -9.77 -7.74
N ARG A 298 -8.48 -9.81 -8.48
CA ARG A 298 -7.23 -10.44 -8.06
C ARG A 298 -6.12 -9.47 -7.69
N ARG A 299 -6.24 -8.21 -8.08
CA ARG A 299 -5.21 -7.21 -7.78
C ARG A 299 -5.49 -6.56 -6.43
N PRO A 300 -4.57 -6.67 -5.47
CA PRO A 300 -4.76 -6.07 -4.16
C PRO A 300 -4.80 -4.53 -4.19
N ASP A 301 -4.14 -3.86 -5.15
CA ASP A 301 -4.21 -2.41 -5.32
C ASP A 301 -5.61 -1.93 -5.79
N ILE A 302 -6.27 -2.66 -6.68
CA ILE A 302 -7.65 -2.37 -7.12
C ILE A 302 -8.62 -2.58 -5.95
N LEU A 303 -8.48 -3.69 -5.22
CA LEU A 303 -9.31 -3.98 -4.05
C LEU A 303 -9.08 -2.95 -2.93
N ALA A 304 -7.85 -2.46 -2.73
CA ALA A 304 -7.56 -1.37 -1.80
C ALA A 304 -8.26 -0.07 -2.20
N ALA A 305 -8.25 0.25 -3.49
CA ALA A 305 -8.97 1.43 -4.01
C ALA A 305 -10.49 1.28 -3.82
N LYS A 306 -11.07 0.08 -4.04
CA LYS A 306 -12.48 -0.21 -3.75
C LYS A 306 -12.78 -0.02 -2.26
N ALA A 307 -11.97 -0.56 -1.36
CA ALA A 307 -12.16 -0.39 0.08
C ALA A 307 -12.11 1.09 0.52
N ARG A 308 -11.31 1.92 -0.16
CA ARG A 308 -11.31 3.38 0.07
C ARG A 308 -12.60 4.05 -0.39
N VAL A 309 -13.20 3.60 -1.49
CA VAL A 309 -14.54 4.07 -1.93
C VAL A 309 -15.59 3.71 -0.88
N GLU A 310 -15.57 2.49 -0.35
CA GLU A 310 -16.48 2.06 0.72
C GLU A 310 -16.26 2.87 2.01
N ALA A 311 -15.00 3.16 2.37
CA ALA A 311 -14.68 4.02 3.50
C ALA A 311 -15.24 5.45 3.31
N ALA A 312 -15.07 6.05 2.14
CA ALA A 312 -15.59 7.38 1.84
C ALA A 312 -17.13 7.40 1.80
N THR A 313 -17.76 6.32 1.31
CA THR A 313 -19.22 6.15 1.33
C THR A 313 -19.75 6.16 2.77
N ALA A 314 -19.11 5.43 3.68
CA ALA A 314 -19.46 5.44 5.09
C ALA A 314 -19.21 6.82 5.74
N GLY A 315 -18.11 7.49 5.37
CA GLY A 315 -17.82 8.87 5.82
C GLY A 315 -18.91 9.88 5.41
N ARG A 316 -19.38 9.77 4.15
CA ARG A 316 -20.49 10.60 3.66
C ARG A 316 -21.80 10.30 4.40
N ALA A 317 -22.06 9.01 4.72
CA ALA A 317 -23.22 8.62 5.52
C ALA A 317 -23.14 9.17 6.95
N ALA A 318 -21.97 9.16 7.58
CA ALA A 318 -21.74 9.79 8.88
C ALA A 318 -21.98 11.31 8.81
N ALA A 319 -21.45 11.99 7.80
CA ALA A 319 -21.68 13.43 7.60
C ALA A 319 -23.16 13.76 7.39
N LYS A 320 -23.94 12.87 6.76
CA LYS A 320 -25.39 12.98 6.67
C LYS A 320 -26.06 12.78 8.02
N ALA A 321 -25.63 11.80 8.80
CA ALA A 321 -26.16 11.52 10.14
C ALA A 321 -25.98 12.67 11.11
N ALA A 322 -24.93 13.48 10.96
CA ALA A 322 -24.64 14.66 11.78
C ALA A 322 -25.70 15.79 11.70
N PHE A 323 -26.64 15.73 10.74
CA PHE A 323 -27.76 16.67 10.68
C PHE A 323 -28.89 16.33 11.66
N TYR A 324 -28.91 15.12 12.22
CA TYR A 324 -29.96 14.67 13.12
C TYR A 324 -29.57 14.90 14.58
N PRO A 325 -30.57 14.93 15.51
CA PRO A 325 -30.31 15.13 16.93
C PRO A 325 -29.42 14.02 17.51
N ASP A 326 -28.42 14.41 18.28
CA ASP A 326 -27.64 13.46 19.07
C ASP A 326 -28.28 13.22 20.43
N ILE A 327 -28.43 11.95 20.82
CA ILE A 327 -29.02 11.53 22.08
C ILE A 327 -27.99 10.74 22.89
N ASN A 328 -27.57 11.36 24.00
CA ASN A 328 -26.59 10.77 24.89
C ASN A 328 -27.26 10.41 26.22
N LEU A 329 -27.04 9.19 26.72
CA LEU A 329 -27.43 8.79 28.07
C LEU A 329 -26.30 9.17 29.00
N LYS A 330 -26.63 10.02 29.99
CA LYS A 330 -25.71 10.44 31.08
C LYS A 330 -26.18 9.84 32.40
N ALA A 331 -25.23 9.33 33.17
CA ALA A 331 -25.45 8.97 34.57
C ALA A 331 -24.23 9.38 35.41
N PHE A 332 -24.48 9.74 36.64
CA PHE A 332 -23.41 10.06 37.57
C PHE A 332 -23.74 9.59 38.98
N ILE A 333 -22.72 9.25 39.71
CA ILE A 333 -22.78 8.98 41.15
C ILE A 333 -21.49 9.50 41.81
N GLY A 334 -21.62 10.23 42.92
CA GLY A 334 -20.45 10.80 43.56
C GLY A 334 -20.77 11.54 44.86
N LEU A 335 -19.82 12.35 45.27
CA LEU A 335 -19.90 13.22 46.43
C LEU A 335 -19.71 14.67 45.95
N GLN A 336 -20.50 15.60 46.51
CA GLN A 336 -20.38 17.02 46.25
C GLN A 336 -20.68 17.79 47.54
N ALA A 337 -19.80 18.73 47.90
CA ALA A 337 -19.98 19.53 49.11
C ALA A 337 -19.46 20.96 48.96
N VAL A 338 -20.05 21.85 49.76
CA VAL A 338 -19.49 23.15 50.03
C VAL A 338 -18.73 23.05 51.38
N GLY A 339 -17.39 23.22 51.30
CA GLY A 339 -16.47 22.87 52.37
C GLY A 339 -15.89 21.46 52.22
N LEU A 340 -14.56 21.33 52.18
CA LEU A 340 -13.89 20.05 52.00
C LEU A 340 -14.06 19.10 53.18
N ASP A 341 -14.22 19.64 54.37
CA ASP A 341 -14.49 18.92 55.62
C ASP A 341 -15.79 18.10 55.56
N LYS A 342 -16.72 18.51 54.70
CA LYS A 342 -18.03 17.85 54.50
C LYS A 342 -18.09 16.91 53.34
N LEU A 343 -17.06 16.83 52.47
CA LEU A 343 -17.11 16.07 51.22
C LEU A 343 -17.42 14.57 51.48
N THR A 344 -16.93 14.02 52.58
CA THR A 344 -17.13 12.60 52.94
C THR A 344 -18.35 12.35 53.84
N ASP A 345 -19.12 13.37 54.15
CA ASP A 345 -20.34 13.20 54.94
C ASP A 345 -21.43 12.46 54.15
N SER A 346 -22.28 11.71 54.84
CA SER A 346 -23.38 10.95 54.23
C SER A 346 -24.37 11.81 53.44
N GLY A 347 -24.47 13.11 53.81
CA GLY A 347 -25.33 14.08 53.11
C GLY A 347 -24.74 14.64 51.81
N SER A 348 -23.50 14.31 51.47
CA SER A 348 -22.80 14.84 50.29
C SER A 348 -22.98 13.92 49.04
N THR A 349 -23.70 12.81 49.17
CA THR A 349 -23.92 11.89 48.05
C THR A 349 -24.84 12.50 47.01
N ILE A 350 -24.39 12.47 45.75
CA ILE A 350 -25.16 12.87 44.59
C ILE A 350 -25.25 11.72 43.58
N TYR A 351 -26.39 11.56 42.91
CA TYR A 351 -26.55 10.64 41.80
C TYR A 351 -27.66 11.10 40.87
N GLY A 352 -27.57 10.71 39.61
CA GLY A 352 -28.58 11.02 38.61
C GLY A 352 -28.40 10.20 37.34
N VAL A 353 -29.48 10.05 36.60
CA VAL A 353 -29.49 9.43 35.26
C VAL A 353 -30.52 10.16 34.40
N GLY A 354 -30.18 10.40 33.12
CA GLY A 354 -31.11 11.03 32.20
C GLY A 354 -30.54 11.12 30.76
N PRO A 355 -31.44 11.22 29.75
CA PRO A 355 -31.02 11.51 28.40
C PRO A 355 -30.60 12.98 28.26
N ALA A 356 -29.54 13.22 27.50
CA ALA A 356 -29.14 14.54 27.02
C ALA A 356 -29.33 14.62 25.53
N LEU A 357 -30.10 15.58 25.05
CA LEU A 357 -30.37 15.82 23.64
C LEU A 357 -29.53 17.02 23.17
N HIS A 358 -28.82 16.83 22.07
CA HIS A 358 -28.14 17.91 21.35
C HIS A 358 -28.67 18.00 19.92
N LEU A 359 -29.25 19.14 19.54
CA LEU A 359 -29.72 19.42 18.19
C LEU A 359 -29.00 20.71 17.67
N PRO A 360 -28.23 20.64 16.59
CA PRO A 360 -27.59 21.83 15.99
C PRO A 360 -28.63 22.67 15.23
N VAL A 361 -29.08 23.78 15.81
CA VAL A 361 -30.14 24.63 15.21
C VAL A 361 -29.56 25.68 14.26
N PHE A 362 -28.46 26.34 14.63
CA PHE A 362 -27.83 27.43 13.86
C PHE A 362 -26.52 27.06 13.14
N ASP A 363 -26.18 25.76 13.06
CA ASP A 363 -24.90 25.25 12.56
C ASP A 363 -25.00 24.69 11.11
N SER A 364 -26.04 25.11 10.38
CA SER A 364 -26.38 24.58 9.07
C SER A 364 -25.26 24.73 8.03
N GLN A 365 -24.50 25.83 8.06
CA GLN A 365 -23.41 26.04 7.11
C GLN A 365 -22.23 25.09 7.37
N ARG A 366 -21.85 24.87 8.62
CA ARG A 366 -20.78 23.92 8.97
C ARG A 366 -21.17 22.48 8.60
N LEU A 367 -22.39 22.08 8.90
CA LEU A 367 -22.90 20.74 8.54
C LEU A 367 -22.98 20.54 7.03
N LYS A 368 -23.47 21.54 6.27
CA LYS A 368 -23.49 21.52 4.81
C LYS A 368 -22.09 21.43 4.23
N ALA A 369 -21.15 22.25 4.70
CA ALA A 369 -19.75 22.18 4.29
C ALA A 369 -19.13 20.81 4.58
N GLY A 370 -19.40 20.21 5.75
CA GLY A 370 -18.96 18.87 6.10
C GLY A 370 -19.51 17.79 5.15
N TYR A 371 -20.79 17.87 4.80
CA TYR A 371 -21.41 16.93 3.87
C TYR A 371 -20.89 17.08 2.43
N ILE A 372 -20.74 18.32 1.95
CA ILE A 372 -20.15 18.61 0.63
C ILE A 372 -18.69 18.08 0.60
N GLY A 373 -17.91 18.34 1.67
CA GLY A 373 -16.55 17.82 1.79
C GLY A 373 -16.48 16.30 1.74
N ALA A 374 -17.37 15.62 2.47
CA ALA A 374 -17.46 14.16 2.46
C ALA A 374 -17.92 13.59 1.10
N THR A 375 -18.79 14.33 0.36
CA THR A 375 -19.19 13.96 -1.00
C THR A 375 -18.02 14.12 -1.97
N ALA A 376 -17.25 15.21 -1.87
CA ALA A 376 -16.04 15.40 -2.68
C ALA A 376 -14.94 14.36 -2.36
N GLU A 377 -14.82 13.92 -1.10
CA GLU A 377 -13.91 12.82 -0.72
C GLU A 377 -14.33 11.51 -1.41
N LEU A 378 -15.63 11.22 -1.48
CA LEU A 378 -16.16 10.05 -2.18
C LEU A 378 -15.91 10.15 -3.70
N ASP A 379 -16.19 11.29 -4.33
CA ASP A 379 -15.88 11.51 -5.75
C ASP A 379 -14.37 11.33 -6.02
N GLY A 380 -13.50 11.83 -5.15
CA GLY A 380 -12.06 11.63 -5.24
C GLY A 380 -11.65 10.18 -5.12
N ALA A 381 -12.28 9.41 -4.20
CA ALA A 381 -12.03 8.00 -4.04
C ALA A 381 -12.46 7.18 -5.29
N VAL A 382 -13.63 7.50 -5.87
CA VAL A 382 -14.13 6.88 -7.11
C VAL A 382 -13.22 7.20 -8.29
N ALA A 383 -12.77 8.45 -8.42
CA ALA A 383 -11.82 8.86 -9.46
C ALA A 383 -10.49 8.08 -9.35
N SER A 384 -9.97 7.93 -8.13
CA SER A 384 -8.75 7.16 -7.86
C SER A 384 -8.92 5.67 -8.17
N TYR A 385 -10.08 5.09 -7.85
CA TYR A 385 -10.41 3.72 -8.23
C TYR A 385 -10.43 3.56 -9.76
N ASN A 386 -11.10 4.44 -10.48
CA ASN A 386 -11.17 4.42 -11.93
C ASN A 386 -9.77 4.51 -12.57
N ASP A 387 -8.93 5.42 -12.09
CA ASP A 387 -7.53 5.57 -12.55
C ASP A 387 -6.70 4.30 -12.30
N THR A 388 -6.87 3.68 -11.12
CA THR A 388 -6.19 2.42 -10.77
C THR A 388 -6.59 1.28 -11.72
N VAL A 389 -7.89 1.16 -12.01
CA VAL A 389 -8.41 0.15 -12.95
C VAL A 389 -7.84 0.37 -14.36
N LEU A 390 -7.91 1.61 -14.88
CA LEU A 390 -7.39 1.91 -16.21
C LEU A 390 -5.88 1.67 -16.34
N LYS A 391 -5.11 2.05 -15.31
CA LYS A 391 -3.67 1.75 -15.24
C LYS A 391 -3.41 0.25 -15.23
N ALA A 392 -4.19 -0.52 -14.48
CA ALA A 392 -4.06 -1.96 -14.41
C ALA A 392 -4.30 -2.62 -15.79
N VAL A 393 -5.36 -2.23 -16.48
CA VAL A 393 -5.68 -2.72 -17.83
C VAL A 393 -4.55 -2.39 -18.82
N ARG A 394 -4.09 -1.13 -18.82
CA ARG A 394 -2.97 -0.70 -19.67
C ARG A 394 -1.70 -1.50 -19.37
N ASP A 395 -1.33 -1.64 -18.09
CA ASP A 395 -0.09 -2.30 -17.70
C ASP A 395 -0.05 -3.76 -18.18
N VAL A 396 -1.19 -4.47 -18.09
CA VAL A 396 -1.27 -5.85 -18.64
C VAL A 396 -1.17 -5.85 -20.16
N ALA A 397 -1.89 -4.97 -20.86
CA ALA A 397 -1.83 -4.87 -22.33
C ALA A 397 -0.39 -4.61 -22.81
N ASP A 398 0.32 -3.70 -22.15
CA ASP A 398 1.71 -3.36 -22.44
C ASP A 398 2.63 -4.58 -22.24
N GLN A 399 2.46 -5.33 -21.14
CA GLN A 399 3.29 -6.51 -20.89
C GLN A 399 3.01 -7.66 -21.86
N LEU A 400 1.75 -7.90 -22.25
CA LEU A 400 1.41 -8.87 -23.27
C LEU A 400 2.06 -8.52 -24.61
N SER A 401 1.96 -7.26 -25.02
CA SER A 401 2.57 -6.77 -26.27
C SER A 401 4.09 -6.91 -26.25
N ARG A 402 4.73 -6.55 -25.12
CA ARG A 402 6.19 -6.72 -24.93
C ARG A 402 6.59 -8.18 -24.98
N HIS A 403 5.86 -9.07 -24.30
CA HIS A 403 6.14 -10.49 -24.27
C HIS A 403 6.16 -11.10 -25.70
N GLU A 404 5.14 -10.82 -26.51
CA GLU A 404 5.06 -11.32 -27.89
C GLU A 404 6.13 -10.70 -28.80
N SER A 405 6.46 -9.42 -28.63
CA SER A 405 7.53 -8.77 -29.36
C SER A 405 8.89 -9.39 -29.04
N LEU A 406 9.21 -9.57 -27.75
CA LEU A 406 10.48 -10.14 -27.31
C LEU A 406 10.67 -11.60 -27.77
N LYS A 407 9.61 -12.40 -27.79
CA LYS A 407 9.66 -13.77 -28.35
C LYS A 407 10.08 -13.74 -29.82
N ARG A 408 9.48 -12.88 -30.63
CA ARG A 408 9.83 -12.74 -32.07
C ARG A 408 11.27 -12.24 -32.24
N GLN A 409 11.68 -11.20 -31.47
CA GLN A 409 13.05 -10.70 -31.52
C GLN A 409 14.07 -11.77 -31.11
N LEU A 410 13.76 -12.63 -30.15
CA LEU A 410 14.65 -13.71 -29.71
C LEU A 410 14.88 -14.73 -30.83
N ILE A 411 13.86 -15.05 -31.64
CA ILE A 411 14.00 -15.97 -32.80
C ILE A 411 14.98 -15.37 -33.82
N GLU A 412 14.79 -14.12 -34.23
CA GLU A 412 15.65 -13.43 -35.19
C GLU A 412 17.08 -13.25 -34.69
N THR A 413 17.25 -12.90 -33.44
CA THR A 413 18.58 -12.72 -32.84
C THR A 413 19.31 -14.06 -32.68
N ASN A 414 18.60 -15.18 -32.44
CA ASN A 414 19.21 -16.50 -32.43
C ASN A 414 19.76 -16.86 -33.80
N GLN A 415 19.01 -16.61 -34.91
CA GLN A 415 19.49 -16.84 -36.28
C GLN A 415 20.72 -15.98 -36.58
N THR A 416 20.68 -14.71 -36.21
CA THR A 416 21.82 -13.78 -36.31
C THR A 416 23.04 -14.30 -35.55
N SER A 417 22.83 -14.86 -34.35
CA SER A 417 23.92 -15.41 -33.51
C SER A 417 24.62 -16.58 -34.17
N ILE A 418 23.86 -17.51 -34.80
CA ILE A 418 24.42 -18.63 -35.51
C ILE A 418 25.24 -18.15 -36.73
N ALA A 419 24.71 -17.19 -37.48
CA ALA A 419 25.40 -16.65 -38.66
C ALA A 419 26.69 -15.88 -38.32
N THR A 420 26.64 -15.04 -37.27
CA THR A 420 27.81 -14.25 -36.81
C THR A 420 28.90 -15.14 -36.21
N GLU A 421 28.53 -16.20 -35.50
CA GLU A 421 29.51 -17.18 -35.00
C GLU A 421 30.20 -17.94 -36.15
N ALA A 422 29.46 -18.36 -37.16
CA ALA A 422 30.02 -18.99 -38.35
C ALA A 422 30.95 -18.03 -39.10
N ALA A 423 30.53 -16.76 -39.28
CA ALA A 423 31.35 -15.73 -39.95
C ALA A 423 32.66 -15.46 -39.19
N TYR A 424 32.60 -15.36 -37.87
CA TYR A 424 33.81 -15.18 -37.04
C TYR A 424 34.78 -16.36 -37.18
N LYS A 425 34.30 -17.61 -37.07
CA LYS A 425 35.13 -18.81 -37.27
C LYS A 425 35.78 -18.84 -38.65
N LEU A 426 35.02 -18.50 -39.68
CA LEU A 426 35.54 -18.43 -41.05
C LEU A 426 36.60 -17.34 -41.22
N ALA A 427 36.36 -16.12 -40.69
CA ALA A 427 37.32 -15.02 -40.72
C ALA A 427 38.63 -15.40 -40.01
N GLN A 428 38.54 -16.04 -38.83
CA GLN A 428 39.69 -16.49 -38.07
C GLN A 428 40.52 -17.55 -38.84
N ASN A 429 39.87 -18.53 -39.47
CA ASN A 429 40.55 -19.56 -40.26
C ASN A 429 41.23 -18.98 -41.50
N ARG A 430 40.56 -18.04 -42.23
CA ARG A 430 41.15 -17.34 -43.38
C ARG A 430 42.38 -16.50 -43.01
N TYR A 431 42.30 -15.81 -41.84
CA TYR A 431 43.45 -15.05 -41.32
C TYR A 431 44.63 -15.94 -40.96
N LYS A 432 44.36 -17.08 -40.25
CA LYS A 432 45.42 -18.06 -39.97
C LYS A 432 46.09 -18.59 -41.22
N ALA A 433 45.33 -18.80 -42.29
CA ALA A 433 45.83 -19.27 -43.60
C ALA A 433 46.50 -18.15 -44.45
N GLY A 434 46.50 -16.91 -43.99
CA GLY A 434 47.06 -15.77 -44.76
C GLY A 434 46.15 -15.25 -45.87
N LEU A 435 44.88 -15.65 -45.89
CA LEU A 435 43.89 -15.35 -46.96
C LEU A 435 43.02 -14.13 -46.63
N SER A 436 43.17 -13.49 -45.47
CA SER A 436 42.44 -12.30 -45.06
C SER A 436 43.24 -11.46 -44.09
N SER A 437 42.88 -10.17 -43.94
CA SER A 437 43.50 -9.26 -42.96
C SER A 437 42.99 -9.48 -41.54
N GLN A 438 43.75 -9.06 -40.52
CA GLN A 438 43.36 -9.02 -39.14
C GLN A 438 42.09 -8.18 -38.95
N LEU A 439 41.90 -7.09 -39.72
CA LEU A 439 40.71 -6.24 -39.63
C LEU A 439 39.41 -7.03 -39.90
N ALA A 440 39.42 -7.99 -40.82
CA ALA A 440 38.27 -8.84 -41.09
C ALA A 440 37.89 -9.70 -39.86
N VAL A 441 38.89 -10.21 -39.12
CA VAL A 441 38.66 -10.95 -37.86
C VAL A 441 38.09 -10.03 -36.78
N LEU A 442 38.66 -8.83 -36.62
CA LEU A 442 38.18 -7.87 -35.62
C LEU A 442 36.75 -7.41 -35.85
N ASN A 443 36.38 -7.19 -37.16
CA ASN A 443 35.01 -6.82 -37.52
C ASN A 443 34.02 -7.94 -37.22
N ALA A 444 34.34 -9.18 -37.63
CA ALA A 444 33.49 -10.34 -37.39
C ALA A 444 33.33 -10.64 -35.88
N GLU A 445 34.42 -10.47 -35.11
CA GLU A 445 34.39 -10.62 -33.66
C GLU A 445 33.51 -9.57 -32.98
N THR A 446 33.63 -8.31 -33.38
CA THR A 446 32.83 -7.22 -32.86
C THR A 446 31.33 -7.50 -33.09
N GLN A 447 30.98 -7.96 -34.27
CA GLN A 447 29.59 -8.33 -34.59
C GLN A 447 29.10 -9.49 -33.74
N LEU A 448 29.91 -10.54 -33.56
CA LEU A 448 29.59 -11.69 -32.71
C LEU A 448 29.40 -11.27 -31.27
N LEU A 449 30.28 -10.41 -30.71
CA LEU A 449 30.19 -9.93 -29.33
C LEU A 449 28.91 -9.10 -29.11
N ASN A 450 28.57 -8.22 -30.06
CA ASN A 450 27.33 -7.44 -29.97
C ASN A 450 26.11 -8.38 -29.97
N THR A 451 26.06 -9.33 -30.92
CA THR A 451 24.94 -10.29 -31.00
C THR A 451 24.82 -11.16 -29.76
N ARG A 452 25.93 -11.60 -29.16
CA ARG A 452 25.91 -12.35 -27.89
C ARG A 452 25.36 -11.52 -26.73
N ARG A 453 25.74 -10.24 -26.63
CA ARG A 453 25.20 -9.30 -25.63
C ARG A 453 23.72 -9.07 -25.81
N ASP A 454 23.27 -8.88 -27.08
CA ASP A 454 21.87 -8.69 -27.41
C ASP A 454 21.04 -9.92 -27.05
N LEU A 455 21.56 -11.12 -27.33
CA LEU A 455 20.89 -12.38 -27.00
C LEU A 455 20.72 -12.55 -25.49
N VAL A 456 21.74 -12.24 -24.68
CA VAL A 456 21.65 -12.27 -23.21
C VAL A 456 20.64 -11.24 -22.73
N SER A 457 20.67 -10.02 -23.27
CA SER A 457 19.74 -8.95 -22.90
C SER A 457 18.30 -9.33 -23.23
N LEU A 458 18.00 -9.86 -24.41
CA LEU A 458 16.67 -10.28 -24.83
C LEU A 458 16.13 -11.43 -23.98
N LYS A 459 16.95 -12.45 -23.69
CA LYS A 459 16.55 -13.55 -22.78
C LYS A 459 16.21 -13.02 -21.39
N THR A 460 17.00 -12.11 -20.85
CA THR A 460 16.78 -11.50 -19.54
C THR A 460 15.52 -10.64 -19.53
N GLN A 461 15.33 -9.79 -20.56
CA GLN A 461 14.13 -8.96 -20.69
C GLN A 461 12.86 -9.81 -20.81
N LEU A 462 12.91 -10.94 -21.53
CA LEU A 462 11.78 -11.86 -21.62
C LEU A 462 11.44 -12.47 -20.26
N LEU A 463 12.44 -12.86 -19.45
CA LEU A 463 12.22 -13.34 -18.08
C LEU A 463 11.62 -12.27 -17.19
N ILE A 464 12.16 -11.05 -17.20
CA ILE A 464 11.63 -9.92 -16.44
C ILE A 464 10.19 -9.61 -16.86
N THR A 465 9.90 -9.62 -18.16
CA THR A 465 8.55 -9.39 -18.68
C THR A 465 7.58 -10.48 -18.21
N ARG A 466 8.00 -11.74 -18.18
CA ARG A 466 7.19 -12.85 -17.62
C ARG A 466 6.88 -12.66 -16.14
N VAL A 467 7.88 -12.27 -15.32
CA VAL A 467 7.68 -11.95 -13.91
C VAL A 467 6.72 -10.77 -13.77
N THR A 468 6.95 -9.68 -14.51
CA THR A 468 6.09 -8.50 -14.46
C THR A 468 4.65 -8.82 -14.87
N LEU A 469 4.47 -9.61 -15.92
CA LEU A 469 3.14 -10.04 -16.39
C LEU A 469 2.39 -10.82 -15.29
N LEU A 470 3.08 -11.76 -14.62
CA LEU A 470 2.51 -12.49 -13.50
C LEU A 470 2.07 -11.54 -12.36
N LEU A 471 2.90 -10.55 -12.02
CA LEU A 471 2.61 -9.57 -10.96
C LEU A 471 1.44 -8.66 -11.34
N THR A 472 1.33 -8.23 -12.62
CA THR A 472 0.24 -7.37 -13.09
C THR A 472 -1.13 -8.05 -13.04
N PHE A 473 -1.18 -9.38 -13.00
CA PHE A 473 -2.39 -10.17 -12.74
C PHE A 473 -2.64 -10.46 -11.25
N GLY A 474 -1.94 -9.79 -10.35
CA GLY A 474 -2.08 -9.97 -8.90
C GLY A 474 -1.20 -11.07 -8.30
N GLY A 475 -0.35 -11.73 -9.11
CA GLY A 475 0.59 -12.74 -8.66
C GLY A 475 -0.09 -13.92 -7.94
N SER A 476 0.36 -14.20 -6.73
CA SER A 476 -0.20 -15.24 -5.85
C SER A 476 -1.22 -14.72 -4.84
N PHE A 477 -1.64 -13.45 -4.94
CA PHE A 477 -2.59 -12.89 -3.99
C PHE A 477 -3.96 -13.59 -4.13
N ASP A 478 -4.52 -14.01 -2.99
CA ASP A 478 -5.85 -14.62 -2.89
C ASP A 478 -6.69 -13.86 -1.88
N PRO A 479 -7.73 -13.13 -2.31
CA PRO A 479 -8.60 -12.39 -1.40
C PRO A 479 -9.37 -13.31 -0.43
N THR A 480 -9.58 -14.59 -0.78
CA THR A 480 -10.34 -15.53 0.05
C THR A 480 -9.54 -16.05 1.26
N THR A 481 -8.23 -15.98 1.21
CA THR A 481 -7.34 -16.40 2.31
C THR A 481 -7.10 -15.30 3.33
N ASN A 482 -7.50 -14.06 3.04
CA ASN A 482 -7.36 -12.94 3.97
C ASN A 482 -8.59 -12.86 4.89
N PRO A 483 -8.44 -13.14 6.21
CA PRO A 483 -9.57 -13.24 7.13
C PRO A 483 -10.40 -11.96 7.28
N VAL A 484 -9.78 -10.79 7.04
CA VAL A 484 -10.47 -9.49 7.16
C VAL A 484 -11.36 -9.24 5.93
N ILE A 485 -10.89 -9.62 4.74
CA ILE A 485 -11.66 -9.50 3.50
C ILE A 485 -12.83 -10.50 3.49
N ALA A 486 -12.58 -11.73 4.01
CA ALA A 486 -13.61 -12.76 4.10
C ALA A 486 -14.74 -12.39 5.08
N GLN A 487 -14.46 -11.61 6.14
CA GLN A 487 -15.48 -11.12 7.08
C GLN A 487 -16.32 -9.97 6.50
N GLY A 488 -15.77 -9.12 5.66
CA GLY A 488 -16.50 -8.04 4.98
C GLY A 488 -17.57 -8.56 4.02
N ALA A 489 -17.28 -9.66 3.31
CA ALA A 489 -18.20 -10.29 2.36
C ALA A 489 -19.37 -11.07 3.02
N GLN A 490 -19.34 -11.30 4.34
CA GLN A 490 -20.43 -12.00 5.07
C GLN A 490 -21.46 -11.04 5.69
N HIS A 491 -21.24 -9.73 5.58
CA HIS A 491 -22.12 -8.68 6.13
C HIS A 491 -22.81 -7.83 5.04
N GLU A 492 -22.67 -8.18 3.76
CA GLU A 492 -23.53 -7.74 2.65
C GLU A 492 -24.66 -8.77 2.43
#